data_47d5f0df8a05b5e4f6ec4767aedf9f5f
#
_entry.id   47d5f0df8a05b5e4f6ec4767aedf9f5f
#
_cell.length_a   1.000
_cell.length_b   1.000
_cell.length_c   1.000
_cell.angle_alpha   90.00
_cell.angle_beta   90.00
_cell.angle_gamma   90.00
#
_symmetry.space_group_name_H-M   'P 1'
#
loop_
_entity.id
_entity.type
_entity.pdbx_description
1 polymer ?
#
loop_
_entity_poly.entity_id
_entity_poly.type
_entity_poly.pdbx_seq_one_letter_code
_entity_poly.pdbx_strand_id
1 'polypeptide(L)'
;MKLELIATATFGLEAVVKREIQNLGYTVIRTEDGRVTYQGDERAIVRSNLWLRTADRVYLRIGELDAKTFEELFQQIKGFPWEKWIPVDGAFPVVGTSVKSTLHSVPSCQSIIKKAIVSRLSDFYCVDRFEESGAEYRVRFSILKDHVTVMLDTSGSGLHKRGYRVRDVAAPMKETLAAALVQLSYWKDGAMRPEKYRNDPPRMLVDTCCGSGTILIEAAMMARNIAPGLNRSFAAMKWDWISEPLWKEERKKAFQEVDYDGELLIKGFDIDERAVEAARENAEEAGVGDQPALRGTNWRR
;
A
#
# COMPACT_ATOMS: atom_id res chain seq x y z
N MET A 1 -8.70 -5.35 -18.66
CA MET A 1 -8.52 -6.82 -18.41
C MET A 1 -9.01 -7.13 -17.01
N LYS A 2 -9.64 -8.30 -16.76
CA LYS A 2 -9.96 -8.68 -15.36
C LYS A 2 -8.70 -9.16 -14.67
N LEU A 3 -8.36 -8.49 -13.55
CA LEU A 3 -7.19 -8.78 -12.73
C LEU A 3 -7.63 -9.14 -11.31
N GLU A 4 -6.84 -9.94 -10.62
CA GLU A 4 -6.96 -10.13 -9.19
C GLU A 4 -5.82 -9.42 -8.47
N LEU A 5 -6.18 -8.57 -7.54
CA LEU A 5 -5.26 -7.77 -6.77
C LEU A 5 -5.26 -8.20 -5.30
N ILE A 6 -4.12 -8.07 -4.64
CA ILE A 6 -3.96 -8.36 -3.23
C ILE A 6 -3.44 -7.10 -2.54
N ALA A 7 -4.22 -6.56 -1.62
CA ALA A 7 -3.76 -5.53 -0.70
C ALA A 7 -3.33 -6.19 0.62
N THR A 8 -2.08 -5.98 1.01
CA THR A 8 -1.58 -6.49 2.29
C THR A 8 -1.86 -5.50 3.41
N ALA A 9 -2.19 -6.02 4.59
CA ALA A 9 -2.53 -5.25 5.76
C ALA A 9 -1.72 -5.69 6.97
N THR A 10 -1.57 -4.81 7.95
CA THR A 10 -1.16 -5.22 9.30
C THR A 10 -2.24 -6.13 9.87
N PHE A 11 -1.84 -7.22 10.51
CA PHE A 11 -2.75 -8.19 11.13
C PHE A 11 -3.78 -7.48 12.04
N GLY A 12 -5.06 -7.83 11.85
CA GLY A 12 -6.20 -7.23 12.56
C GLY A 12 -6.80 -5.99 11.88
N LEU A 13 -6.17 -5.47 10.81
CA LEU A 13 -6.66 -4.30 10.06
C LEU A 13 -7.29 -4.67 8.71
N GLU A 14 -7.45 -5.96 8.40
CA GLU A 14 -7.98 -6.44 7.12
C GLU A 14 -9.39 -5.91 6.84
N ALA A 15 -10.22 -5.78 7.89
CA ALA A 15 -11.57 -5.23 7.76
C ALA A 15 -11.56 -3.75 7.34
N VAL A 16 -10.56 -2.98 7.78
CA VAL A 16 -10.38 -1.57 7.40
C VAL A 16 -9.97 -1.49 5.93
N VAL A 17 -8.95 -2.25 5.51
CA VAL A 17 -8.51 -2.33 4.11
C VAL A 17 -9.64 -2.80 3.19
N LYS A 18 -10.40 -3.83 3.61
CA LYS A 18 -11.58 -4.31 2.88
C LYS A 18 -12.57 -3.17 2.60
N ARG A 19 -12.87 -2.37 3.61
CA ARG A 19 -13.79 -1.24 3.50
C ARG A 19 -13.25 -0.18 2.54
N GLU A 20 -11.97 0.16 2.60
CA GLU A 20 -11.33 1.07 1.66
C GLU A 20 -11.46 0.58 0.21
N ILE A 21 -11.21 -0.71 -0.05
CA ILE A 21 -11.35 -1.33 -1.37
C ILE A 21 -12.81 -1.23 -1.87
N GLN A 22 -13.78 -1.52 -1.00
CA GLN A 22 -15.21 -1.41 -1.33
C GLN A 22 -15.63 0.03 -1.61
N ASN A 23 -15.11 1.00 -0.86
CA ASN A 23 -15.35 2.44 -1.10
C ASN A 23 -14.76 2.91 -2.44
N LEU A 24 -13.68 2.29 -2.92
CA LEU A 24 -13.16 2.53 -4.26
C LEU A 24 -14.01 1.88 -5.37
N GLY A 25 -15.06 1.13 -5.02
CA GLY A 25 -15.97 0.47 -5.94
C GLY A 25 -15.54 -0.92 -6.40
N TYR A 26 -14.55 -1.54 -5.74
CA TYR A 26 -14.06 -2.86 -6.13
C TYR A 26 -14.69 -4.00 -5.31
N THR A 27 -14.89 -5.14 -5.96
CA THR A 27 -15.46 -6.34 -5.35
C THR A 27 -14.39 -7.14 -4.64
N VAL A 28 -14.53 -7.32 -3.34
CA VAL A 28 -13.64 -8.18 -2.54
C VAL A 28 -14.01 -9.64 -2.77
N ILE A 29 -13.01 -10.45 -3.11
CA ILE A 29 -13.13 -11.89 -3.33
C ILE A 29 -12.92 -12.66 -2.03
N ARG A 30 -11.82 -12.31 -1.30
CA ARG A 30 -11.39 -13.06 -0.12
C ARG A 30 -10.69 -12.12 0.87
N THR A 31 -10.94 -12.34 2.15
CA THR A 31 -10.22 -11.66 3.25
C THR A 31 -9.57 -12.74 4.11
N GLU A 32 -8.27 -12.64 4.30
CA GLU A 32 -7.44 -13.58 5.04
C GLU A 32 -6.49 -12.81 5.95
N ASP A 33 -5.86 -13.48 6.89
CA ASP A 33 -4.88 -12.87 7.78
C ASP A 33 -3.78 -12.13 6.99
N GLY A 34 -3.68 -10.83 7.22
CA GLY A 34 -2.69 -9.95 6.60
C GLY A 34 -2.95 -9.58 5.14
N ARG A 35 -4.08 -9.98 4.51
CA ARG A 35 -4.35 -9.67 3.10
C ARG A 35 -5.83 -9.65 2.73
N VAL A 36 -6.16 -8.83 1.74
CA VAL A 36 -7.48 -8.74 1.12
C VAL A 36 -7.30 -8.91 -0.40
N THR A 37 -7.95 -9.92 -0.97
CA THR A 37 -7.96 -10.19 -2.42
C THR A 37 -9.23 -9.62 -3.02
N TYR A 38 -9.11 -8.89 -4.13
CA TYR A 38 -10.23 -8.23 -4.80
C TYR A 38 -10.06 -8.23 -6.31
N GLN A 39 -11.18 -8.03 -7.01
CA GLN A 39 -11.22 -7.97 -8.46
C GLN A 39 -11.07 -6.53 -8.95
N GLY A 40 -10.26 -6.34 -9.99
CA GLY A 40 -10.05 -5.04 -10.60
C GLY A 40 -9.58 -5.13 -12.06
N ASP A 41 -8.98 -4.06 -12.50
CA ASP A 41 -8.36 -3.88 -13.81
C ASP A 41 -7.07 -3.03 -13.64
N GLU A 42 -6.49 -2.54 -14.73
CA GLU A 42 -5.32 -1.65 -14.73
C GLU A 42 -5.61 -0.38 -13.93
N ARG A 43 -6.82 0.18 -14.04
CA ARG A 43 -7.26 1.35 -13.28
C ARG A 43 -7.33 1.06 -11.78
N ALA A 44 -7.70 -0.15 -11.40
CA ALA A 44 -7.72 -0.56 -10.00
C ALA A 44 -6.32 -0.60 -9.39
N ILE A 45 -5.28 -0.99 -10.15
CA ILE A 45 -3.89 -0.91 -9.69
C ILE A 45 -3.52 0.54 -9.37
N VAL A 46 -3.82 1.46 -10.29
CA VAL A 46 -3.53 2.88 -10.15
C VAL A 46 -4.26 3.47 -8.94
N ARG A 47 -5.58 3.30 -8.87
CA ARG A 47 -6.43 3.85 -7.82
C ARG A 47 -6.11 3.27 -6.45
N SER A 48 -5.84 1.97 -6.36
CA SER A 48 -5.48 1.34 -5.09
C SER A 48 -4.16 1.86 -4.54
N ASN A 49 -3.14 2.04 -5.38
CA ASN A 49 -1.88 2.62 -4.96
C ASN A 49 -2.01 4.09 -4.54
N LEU A 50 -2.88 4.87 -5.19
CA LEU A 50 -3.13 6.27 -4.84
C LEU A 50 -3.95 6.41 -3.55
N TRP A 51 -4.98 5.60 -3.34
CA TRP A 51 -6.02 5.86 -2.35
C TRP A 51 -6.00 4.98 -1.12
N LEU A 52 -5.42 3.75 -1.17
CA LEU A 52 -5.41 2.89 0.02
C LEU A 52 -4.50 3.47 1.11
N ARG A 53 -5.09 3.82 2.24
CA ARG A 53 -4.43 4.46 3.37
C ARG A 53 -3.85 3.45 4.35
N THR A 54 -4.54 2.32 4.52
CA THR A 54 -4.24 1.35 5.57
C THR A 54 -3.56 0.09 5.04
N ALA A 55 -3.53 -0.10 3.72
CA ALA A 55 -2.77 -1.16 3.08
C ALA A 55 -1.26 -0.88 3.09
N ASP A 56 -0.46 -1.94 3.27
CA ASP A 56 1.00 -1.84 3.22
C ASP A 56 1.56 -1.86 1.80
N ARG A 57 0.93 -2.65 0.91
CA ARG A 57 1.27 -2.79 -0.52
C ARG A 57 0.08 -3.30 -1.31
N VAL A 58 0.12 -3.06 -2.61
CA VAL A 58 -0.79 -3.66 -3.59
C VAL A 58 0.02 -4.55 -4.52
N TYR A 59 -0.45 -5.78 -4.70
CA TYR A 59 0.14 -6.76 -5.59
C TYR A 59 -0.84 -7.18 -6.68
N LEU A 60 -0.31 -7.47 -7.87
CA LEU A 60 -1.03 -8.21 -8.90
C LEU A 60 -0.83 -9.71 -8.65
N ARG A 61 -1.90 -10.47 -8.43
CA ARG A 61 -1.82 -11.92 -8.29
C ARG A 61 -1.60 -12.58 -9.65
N ILE A 62 -0.51 -13.33 -9.79
CA ILE A 62 -0.21 -14.09 -11.00
C ILE A 62 -0.87 -15.47 -10.95
N GLY A 63 -0.80 -16.13 -9.78
CA GLY A 63 -1.45 -17.42 -9.57
C GLY A 63 -1.21 -17.99 -8.18
N GLU A 64 -1.89 -19.11 -7.93
CA GLU A 64 -1.75 -19.92 -6.72
C GLU A 64 -1.53 -21.38 -7.14
N LEU A 65 -0.78 -22.13 -6.34
CA LEU A 65 -0.45 -23.53 -6.57
C LEU A 65 -0.09 -24.21 -5.25
N ASP A 66 -0.11 -25.53 -5.24
CA ASP A 66 0.42 -26.34 -4.13
C ASP A 66 1.71 -27.02 -4.59
N ALA A 67 2.76 -26.97 -3.76
CA ALA A 67 4.04 -27.60 -4.07
C ALA A 67 4.73 -28.07 -2.80
N LYS A 68 5.16 -29.35 -2.79
CA LYS A 68 5.95 -29.97 -1.73
C LYS A 68 7.37 -30.28 -2.17
N THR A 69 7.63 -30.27 -3.47
CA THR A 69 8.94 -30.50 -4.06
C THR A 69 9.37 -29.32 -4.92
N PHE A 70 10.68 -29.15 -5.12
CA PHE A 70 11.21 -28.11 -6.00
C PHE A 70 10.83 -28.34 -7.47
N GLU A 71 10.65 -29.62 -7.88
CA GLU A 71 10.21 -29.94 -9.24
C GLU A 71 8.77 -29.51 -9.49
N GLU A 72 7.84 -29.81 -8.55
CA GLU A 72 6.47 -29.33 -8.62
C GLU A 72 6.40 -27.80 -8.68
N LEU A 73 7.20 -27.13 -7.81
CA LEU A 73 7.29 -25.66 -7.80
C LEU A 73 7.76 -25.14 -9.16
N PHE A 74 8.83 -25.73 -9.72
CA PHE A 74 9.40 -25.32 -11.00
C PHE A 74 8.39 -25.44 -12.13
N GLN A 75 7.78 -26.62 -12.30
CA GLN A 75 6.90 -26.92 -13.44
C GLN A 75 5.63 -26.03 -13.41
N GLN A 76 5.04 -25.85 -12.23
CA GLN A 76 3.82 -25.05 -12.11
C GLN A 76 4.11 -23.55 -12.29
N ILE A 77 5.22 -23.03 -11.76
CA ILE A 77 5.65 -21.64 -11.98
C ILE A 77 5.96 -21.38 -13.47
N LYS A 78 6.65 -22.32 -14.14
CA LYS A 78 6.91 -22.24 -15.59
C LYS A 78 5.60 -22.21 -16.41
N GLY A 79 4.54 -22.83 -15.92
CA GLY A 79 3.23 -22.85 -16.56
C GLY A 79 2.50 -21.51 -16.60
N PHE A 80 2.86 -20.54 -15.79
CA PHE A 80 2.23 -19.21 -15.80
C PHE A 80 2.64 -18.40 -17.04
N PRO A 81 1.74 -17.56 -17.58
CA PRO A 81 2.00 -16.74 -18.77
C PRO A 81 2.81 -15.49 -18.43
N TRP A 82 4.07 -15.64 -18.06
CA TRP A 82 4.96 -14.55 -17.61
C TRP A 82 5.16 -13.47 -18.66
N GLU A 83 5.16 -13.85 -19.93
CA GLU A 83 5.30 -12.96 -21.10
C GLU A 83 4.18 -11.93 -21.22
N LYS A 84 3.04 -12.13 -20.55
CA LYS A 84 1.95 -11.13 -20.48
C LYS A 84 2.30 -9.95 -19.59
N TRP A 85 3.25 -10.14 -18.68
CA TRP A 85 3.55 -9.20 -17.60
C TRP A 85 4.93 -8.61 -17.72
N ILE A 86 5.92 -9.42 -18.10
CA ILE A 86 7.34 -9.08 -18.06
C ILE A 86 7.86 -9.02 -19.49
N PRO A 87 8.23 -7.84 -20.01
CA PRO A 87 8.87 -7.70 -21.31
C PRO A 87 10.28 -8.29 -21.32
N VAL A 88 10.87 -8.44 -22.50
CA VAL A 88 12.17 -9.08 -22.69
C VAL A 88 13.32 -8.40 -21.94
N ASP A 89 13.25 -7.09 -21.74
CA ASP A 89 14.23 -6.27 -21.02
C ASP A 89 13.88 -6.05 -19.53
N GLY A 90 12.69 -6.49 -19.10
CA GLY A 90 12.20 -6.30 -17.73
C GLY A 90 13.10 -6.93 -16.67
N ALA A 91 13.37 -6.21 -15.58
CA ALA A 91 14.07 -6.74 -14.42
C ALA A 91 13.07 -7.42 -13.47
N PHE A 92 13.30 -8.69 -13.13
CA PHE A 92 12.36 -9.45 -12.30
C PHE A 92 13.04 -10.16 -11.11
N PRO A 93 13.49 -9.39 -10.10
CA PRO A 93 14.00 -9.96 -8.86
C PRO A 93 12.90 -10.75 -8.15
N VAL A 94 13.27 -11.94 -7.61
CA VAL A 94 12.34 -12.81 -6.89
C VAL A 94 12.63 -12.72 -5.40
N VAL A 95 11.60 -12.41 -4.61
CA VAL A 95 11.68 -12.34 -3.15
C VAL A 95 10.45 -13.03 -2.54
N GLY A 96 10.58 -13.55 -1.33
CA GLY A 96 9.41 -14.17 -0.72
C GLY A 96 9.64 -14.71 0.68
N THR A 97 8.65 -15.45 1.15
CA THR A 97 8.63 -16.07 2.48
C THR A 97 8.09 -17.49 2.39
N SER A 98 8.56 -18.34 3.30
CA SER A 98 8.00 -19.67 3.49
C SER A 98 7.77 -19.91 4.98
N VAL A 99 6.56 -20.31 5.33
CA VAL A 99 6.13 -20.54 6.72
C VAL A 99 5.38 -21.86 6.83
N LYS A 100 5.79 -22.70 7.79
CA LYS A 100 5.14 -24.01 8.08
C LYS A 100 4.95 -24.85 6.82
N SER A 101 5.97 -24.91 5.97
CA SER A 101 5.93 -25.58 4.66
C SER A 101 7.10 -26.52 4.47
N THR A 102 6.94 -27.55 3.64
CA THR A 102 7.97 -28.51 3.25
C THR A 102 9.14 -27.80 2.56
N LEU A 103 8.83 -26.87 1.65
CA LEU A 103 9.81 -26.01 0.98
C LEU A 103 10.17 -24.81 1.89
N HIS A 104 10.99 -25.05 2.91
CA HIS A 104 11.33 -24.06 3.94
C HIS A 104 12.53 -23.16 3.58
N SER A 105 13.40 -23.58 2.66
CA SER A 105 14.57 -22.79 2.22
C SER A 105 14.15 -21.67 1.28
N VAL A 106 13.98 -20.45 1.80
CA VAL A 106 13.62 -19.28 1.00
C VAL A 106 14.61 -19.03 -0.14
N PRO A 107 15.95 -19.06 0.04
CA PRO A 107 16.89 -18.87 -1.06
C PRO A 107 16.75 -19.91 -2.16
N SER A 108 16.52 -21.18 -1.80
CA SER A 108 16.30 -22.25 -2.78
C SER A 108 15.01 -22.02 -3.57
N CYS A 109 13.92 -21.67 -2.89
CA CYS A 109 12.65 -21.32 -3.55
C CYS A 109 12.82 -20.12 -4.51
N GLN A 110 13.53 -19.06 -4.10
CA GLN A 110 13.85 -17.91 -4.95
C GLN A 110 14.56 -18.34 -6.24
N SER A 111 15.61 -19.17 -6.11
CA SER A 111 16.40 -19.67 -7.25
C SER A 111 15.56 -20.51 -8.20
N ILE A 112 14.74 -21.41 -7.67
CA ILE A 112 13.86 -22.29 -8.47
C ILE A 112 12.79 -21.47 -9.20
N ILE A 113 12.13 -20.53 -8.51
CA ILE A 113 11.11 -19.65 -9.11
C ILE A 113 11.76 -18.78 -10.19
N LYS A 114 12.91 -18.16 -9.92
CA LYS A 114 13.63 -17.37 -10.94
C LYS A 114 13.97 -18.22 -12.16
N LYS A 115 14.50 -19.43 -11.97
CA LYS A 115 14.83 -20.37 -13.05
C LYS A 115 13.60 -20.76 -13.88
N ALA A 116 12.46 -21.00 -13.23
CA ALA A 116 11.20 -21.34 -13.91
C ALA A 116 10.69 -20.18 -14.79
N ILE A 117 10.74 -18.95 -14.26
CA ILE A 117 10.37 -17.74 -15.01
C ILE A 117 11.30 -17.56 -16.21
N VAL A 118 12.63 -17.61 -15.99
CA VAL A 118 13.62 -17.52 -17.07
C VAL A 118 13.34 -18.57 -18.16
N SER A 119 13.12 -19.83 -17.76
CA SER A 119 12.81 -20.90 -18.73
C SER A 119 11.57 -20.60 -19.57
N ARG A 120 10.48 -20.11 -18.94
CA ARG A 120 9.27 -19.73 -19.66
C ARG A 120 9.49 -18.56 -20.62
N LEU A 121 10.15 -17.51 -20.16
CA LEU A 121 10.41 -16.32 -20.96
C LEU A 121 11.41 -16.62 -22.09
N SER A 122 12.44 -17.47 -21.85
CA SER A 122 13.36 -17.95 -22.90
C SER A 122 12.64 -18.70 -24.01
N ASP A 123 11.72 -19.60 -23.64
CA ASP A 123 10.90 -20.34 -24.62
C ASP A 123 10.02 -19.38 -25.46
N PHE A 124 9.52 -18.31 -24.84
CA PHE A 124 8.62 -17.35 -25.53
C PHE A 124 9.38 -16.32 -26.38
N TYR A 125 10.43 -15.69 -25.83
CA TYR A 125 11.18 -14.63 -26.52
C TYR A 125 12.30 -15.16 -27.41
N CYS A 126 12.59 -16.46 -27.37
CA CYS A 126 13.70 -17.08 -28.10
C CYS A 126 15.07 -16.44 -27.76
N VAL A 127 15.32 -16.17 -26.48
CA VAL A 127 16.58 -15.61 -25.96
C VAL A 127 17.13 -16.46 -24.82
N ASP A 128 18.46 -16.62 -24.76
CA ASP A 128 19.12 -17.40 -23.72
C ASP A 128 19.48 -16.58 -22.47
N ARG A 129 19.51 -15.26 -22.61
CA ARG A 129 19.93 -14.35 -21.55
C ARG A 129 19.05 -13.10 -21.52
N PHE A 130 18.66 -12.68 -20.30
CA PHE A 130 17.94 -11.44 -20.04
C PHE A 130 18.88 -10.40 -19.45
N GLU A 131 18.90 -9.19 -20.01
CA GLU A 131 19.76 -8.11 -19.53
C GLU A 131 19.20 -7.42 -18.30
N GLU A 132 17.90 -7.57 -18.04
CA GLU A 132 17.18 -6.96 -16.90
C GLU A 132 17.47 -5.45 -16.75
N SER A 133 17.60 -4.74 -17.87
CA SER A 133 17.94 -3.31 -17.95
C SER A 133 16.73 -2.38 -17.94
N GLY A 134 15.52 -2.92 -18.12
CA GLY A 134 14.26 -2.19 -18.17
C GLY A 134 13.59 -1.97 -16.81
N ALA A 135 12.27 -1.84 -16.82
CA ALA A 135 11.48 -1.63 -15.61
C ALA A 135 11.53 -2.84 -14.66
N GLU A 136 11.43 -2.57 -13.36
CA GLU A 136 11.39 -3.65 -12.36
C GLU A 136 9.98 -4.24 -12.20
N TYR A 137 9.87 -5.54 -12.38
CA TYR A 137 8.70 -6.39 -12.16
C TYR A 137 8.98 -7.33 -10.98
N ARG A 138 9.08 -6.81 -9.78
CA ARG A 138 9.44 -7.60 -8.60
C ARG A 138 8.44 -8.70 -8.34
N VAL A 139 8.87 -9.94 -8.52
CA VAL A 139 8.10 -11.14 -8.23
C VAL A 139 8.16 -11.42 -6.73
N ARG A 140 7.00 -11.53 -6.11
CA ARG A 140 6.90 -11.94 -4.72
C ARG A 140 6.17 -13.27 -4.62
N PHE A 141 6.71 -14.19 -3.81
CA PHE A 141 6.02 -15.43 -3.45
C PHE A 141 5.80 -15.51 -1.94
N SER A 142 4.74 -16.20 -1.58
CA SER A 142 4.43 -16.57 -0.20
C SER A 142 4.07 -18.05 -0.17
N ILE A 143 4.80 -18.86 0.60
CA ILE A 143 4.48 -20.27 0.82
C ILE A 143 3.97 -20.39 2.25
N LEU A 144 2.74 -20.84 2.40
CA LEU A 144 2.12 -21.07 3.68
C LEU A 144 1.44 -22.43 3.69
N LYS A 145 1.93 -23.38 4.52
CA LYS A 145 1.40 -24.74 4.59
C LYS A 145 1.36 -25.42 3.22
N ASP A 146 2.48 -25.34 2.49
CA ASP A 146 2.69 -25.85 1.13
C ASP A 146 1.87 -25.19 0.02
N HIS A 147 0.99 -24.23 0.35
CA HIS A 147 0.28 -23.40 -0.62
C HIS A 147 1.11 -22.18 -1.01
N VAL A 148 1.34 -22.00 -2.30
CA VAL A 148 2.19 -20.96 -2.89
C VAL A 148 1.30 -19.92 -3.58
N THR A 149 1.41 -18.67 -3.17
CA THR A 149 0.83 -17.52 -3.89
C THR A 149 1.98 -16.77 -4.58
N VAL A 150 1.82 -16.48 -5.86
CA VAL A 150 2.81 -15.74 -6.67
C VAL A 150 2.17 -14.45 -7.18
N MET A 151 2.91 -13.34 -7.03
CA MET A 151 2.39 -12.00 -7.30
C MET A 151 3.48 -11.04 -7.76
N LEU A 152 3.11 -9.94 -8.43
CA LEU A 152 3.98 -8.83 -8.78
C LEU A 152 3.72 -7.62 -7.89
N ASP A 153 4.79 -6.98 -7.40
CA ASP A 153 4.71 -5.79 -6.53
C ASP A 153 4.44 -4.54 -7.37
N THR A 154 3.21 -4.03 -7.31
CA THR A 154 2.80 -2.82 -8.04
C THR A 154 3.23 -1.54 -7.32
N SER A 155 3.43 -1.61 -6.01
CA SER A 155 3.72 -0.44 -5.16
C SER A 155 5.19 -0.03 -5.16
N GLY A 156 6.11 -1.01 -5.19
CA GLY A 156 7.55 -0.78 -5.04
C GLY A 156 7.93 -0.45 -3.59
N SER A 157 8.02 0.79 -3.20
CA SER A 157 8.13 1.19 -1.79
C SER A 157 6.83 0.94 -1.05
N GLY A 158 6.88 0.58 0.24
CA GLY A 158 5.68 0.38 1.05
C GLY A 158 4.77 1.62 1.07
N LEU A 159 3.44 1.42 1.07
CA LEU A 159 2.48 2.51 1.00
C LEU A 159 2.55 3.46 2.21
N HIS A 160 3.04 2.99 3.36
CA HIS A 160 3.31 3.85 4.52
C HIS A 160 4.27 5.00 4.20
N LYS A 161 5.22 4.83 3.28
CA LYS A 161 6.13 5.89 2.83
C LYS A 161 5.38 6.90 1.95
N ARG A 162 4.61 7.81 2.57
CA ARG A 162 3.80 8.83 1.87
C ARG A 162 4.63 9.87 1.13
N GLY A 163 5.84 10.16 1.65
CA GLY A 163 6.71 11.21 1.16
C GLY A 163 6.77 12.44 2.08
N TYR A 164 5.78 12.65 2.92
CA TYR A 164 5.72 13.87 3.76
C TYR A 164 6.66 13.85 4.98
N ARG A 165 7.19 12.70 5.37
CA ARG A 165 8.11 12.62 6.52
C ARG A 165 9.51 13.10 6.12
N VAL A 166 9.74 14.40 6.24
CA VAL A 166 11.05 15.02 5.97
C VAL A 166 11.92 15.09 7.22
N ARG A 167 11.30 15.03 8.40
CA ARG A 167 12.01 15.00 9.67
C ARG A 167 11.52 13.87 10.56
N ASP A 168 12.44 13.01 10.99
CA ASP A 168 12.16 11.88 11.85
C ASP A 168 12.36 12.23 13.34
N VAL A 169 11.56 11.55 14.16
CA VAL A 169 11.75 11.46 15.62
C VAL A 169 12.06 10.01 16.00
N ALA A 170 12.46 9.77 17.24
CA ALA A 170 12.67 8.41 17.72
C ALA A 170 11.37 7.60 17.63
N ALA A 171 11.43 6.39 17.00
CA ALA A 171 10.34 5.43 16.90
C ALA A 171 9.01 6.00 16.36
N PRO A 172 8.97 6.61 15.17
CA PRO A 172 7.74 7.17 14.61
C PRO A 172 6.70 6.08 14.34
N MET A 173 5.42 6.41 14.53
CA MET A 173 4.33 5.52 14.15
C MET A 173 4.29 5.34 12.62
N LYS A 174 3.97 4.12 12.18
CA LYS A 174 3.77 3.82 10.76
C LYS A 174 2.50 4.52 10.26
N GLU A 175 2.57 5.21 9.13
CA GLU A 175 1.48 6.03 8.57
C GLU A 175 0.22 5.20 8.29
N THR A 176 0.38 3.96 7.78
CA THR A 176 -0.75 3.06 7.55
C THR A 176 -1.46 2.65 8.84
N LEU A 177 -0.72 2.53 9.95
CA LEU A 177 -1.29 2.25 11.27
C LEU A 177 -2.01 3.49 11.82
N ALA A 178 -1.39 4.67 11.73
CA ALA A 178 -2.02 5.92 12.14
C ALA A 178 -3.34 6.16 11.42
N ALA A 179 -3.34 5.98 10.09
CA ALA A 179 -4.54 6.05 9.26
C ALA A 179 -5.64 5.08 9.72
N ALA A 180 -5.27 3.84 10.05
CA ALA A 180 -6.21 2.85 10.55
C ALA A 180 -6.82 3.25 11.90
N LEU A 181 -6.02 3.79 12.83
CA LEU A 181 -6.50 4.28 14.13
C LEU A 181 -7.50 5.42 13.95
N VAL A 182 -7.22 6.37 13.07
CA VAL A 182 -8.15 7.47 12.75
C VAL A 182 -9.46 6.93 12.18
N GLN A 183 -9.41 6.00 11.23
CA GLN A 183 -10.63 5.38 10.67
C GLN A 183 -11.44 4.60 11.71
N LEU A 184 -10.78 3.86 12.60
CA LEU A 184 -11.43 3.10 13.67
C LEU A 184 -12.03 3.99 14.76
N SER A 185 -11.53 5.22 14.93
CA SER A 185 -12.11 6.19 15.87
C SER A 185 -13.44 6.77 15.40
N TYR A 186 -13.80 6.61 14.13
CA TYR A 186 -14.97 7.24 13.49
C TYR A 186 -15.01 8.77 13.65
N TRP A 187 -13.86 9.39 13.76
CA TRP A 187 -13.74 10.82 14.08
C TRP A 187 -14.38 11.74 13.02
N LYS A 188 -14.10 11.53 11.75
CA LYS A 188 -14.59 12.37 10.65
C LYS A 188 -15.85 11.82 10.00
N ASP A 189 -15.94 10.53 9.84
CA ASP A 189 -16.89 9.94 8.93
C ASP A 189 -18.27 9.79 9.56
N GLY A 190 -19.12 10.80 9.35
CA GLY A 190 -20.51 10.78 9.79
C GLY A 190 -21.30 9.59 9.23
N ALA A 191 -20.95 9.10 8.02
CA ALA A 191 -21.58 7.93 7.42
C ALA A 191 -21.16 6.62 8.12
N MET A 192 -19.97 6.61 8.74
CA MET A 192 -19.45 5.47 9.49
C MET A 192 -19.71 5.56 10.99
N ARG A 193 -20.18 6.72 11.49
CA ARG A 193 -20.63 6.84 12.87
C ARG A 193 -21.89 5.99 13.08
N PRO A 194 -22.04 5.34 14.24
CA PRO A 194 -23.31 4.77 14.63
C PRO A 194 -24.45 5.77 14.44
N GLU A 195 -25.58 5.34 13.96
CA GLU A 195 -26.73 6.20 13.57
C GLU A 195 -27.08 7.23 14.63
N LYS A 196 -27.02 6.86 15.90
CA LYS A 196 -27.29 7.76 17.05
C LYS A 196 -26.33 8.97 17.16
N TYR A 197 -25.16 8.95 16.48
CA TYR A 197 -24.17 10.02 16.54
C TYR A 197 -23.97 10.78 15.21
N ARG A 198 -24.74 10.46 14.16
CA ARG A 198 -24.59 11.07 12.83
C ARG A 198 -24.79 12.59 12.81
N ASN A 199 -25.68 13.07 13.67
CA ASN A 199 -26.01 14.50 13.77
C ASN A 199 -25.19 15.24 14.83
N ASP A 200 -24.25 14.59 15.49
CA ASP A 200 -23.36 15.26 16.43
C ASP A 200 -22.47 16.28 15.72
N PRO A 201 -22.15 17.41 16.34
CA PRO A 201 -21.22 18.38 15.81
C PRO A 201 -19.84 17.73 15.59
N PRO A 202 -19.00 18.32 14.70
CA PRO A 202 -17.64 17.86 14.48
C PRO A 202 -16.88 17.76 15.81
N ARG A 203 -16.27 16.61 16.06
CA ARG A 203 -15.47 16.38 17.28
C ARG A 203 -14.05 16.83 17.06
N MET A 204 -13.47 17.47 18.08
CA MET A 204 -12.05 17.79 18.08
C MET A 204 -11.22 16.50 18.19
N LEU A 205 -10.21 16.36 17.35
CA LEU A 205 -9.18 15.35 17.49
C LEU A 205 -8.00 15.95 18.25
N VAL A 206 -7.62 15.31 19.35
CA VAL A 206 -6.49 15.75 20.18
C VAL A 206 -5.51 14.60 20.33
N ASP A 207 -4.24 14.87 20.02
CA ASP A 207 -3.12 13.97 20.30
C ASP A 207 -2.20 14.64 21.32
N THR A 208 -2.13 14.06 22.51
CA THR A 208 -1.39 14.63 23.66
C THR A 208 0.09 14.28 23.67
N CYS A 209 0.53 13.38 22.80
CA CYS A 209 1.91 12.92 22.65
C CYS A 209 2.20 12.73 21.14
N CYS A 210 2.05 13.80 20.36
CA CYS A 210 1.95 13.72 18.91
C CYS A 210 3.24 13.32 18.19
N GLY A 211 4.40 13.40 18.85
CA GLY A 211 5.67 13.10 18.23
C GLY A 211 5.86 13.91 16.93
N SER A 212 6.19 13.24 15.84
CA SER A 212 6.30 13.85 14.50
C SER A 212 4.96 14.11 13.81
N GLY A 213 3.83 14.05 14.51
CA GLY A 213 2.51 14.44 14.02
C GLY A 213 1.79 13.39 13.18
N THR A 214 2.26 12.15 13.12
CA THR A 214 1.75 11.15 12.15
C THR A 214 0.23 10.96 12.22
N ILE A 215 -0.37 10.79 13.41
CA ILE A 215 -1.83 10.63 13.57
C ILE A 215 -2.57 11.86 13.07
N LEU A 216 -2.08 13.04 13.44
CA LEU A 216 -2.72 14.32 13.11
C LEU A 216 -2.65 14.62 11.61
N ILE A 217 -1.51 14.33 10.98
CA ILE A 217 -1.30 14.50 9.54
C ILE A 217 -2.22 13.55 8.76
N GLU A 218 -2.25 12.25 9.10
CA GLU A 218 -3.15 11.29 8.44
C GLU A 218 -4.63 11.68 8.65
N ALA A 219 -5.00 12.20 9.81
CA ALA A 219 -6.35 12.71 10.07
C ALA A 219 -6.67 13.94 9.21
N ALA A 220 -5.77 14.90 9.11
CA ALA A 220 -5.94 16.09 8.29
C ALA A 220 -6.03 15.74 6.81
N MET A 221 -5.15 14.85 6.31
CA MET A 221 -5.21 14.36 4.92
C MET A 221 -6.54 13.64 4.63
N MET A 222 -7.04 12.82 5.56
CA MET A 222 -8.37 12.20 5.41
C MET A 222 -9.48 13.23 5.41
N ALA A 223 -9.41 14.22 6.29
CA ALA A 223 -10.41 15.28 6.40
C ALA A 223 -10.50 16.12 5.12
N ARG A 224 -9.37 16.37 4.49
CA ARG A 224 -9.30 17.12 3.22
C ARG A 224 -9.39 16.22 1.98
N ASN A 225 -9.69 14.95 2.13
CA ASN A 225 -9.72 13.97 1.05
C ASN A 225 -8.44 13.93 0.19
N ILE A 226 -7.28 14.19 0.78
CA ILE A 226 -5.98 14.09 0.09
C ILE A 226 -5.61 12.61 -0.06
N ALA A 227 -5.44 12.14 -1.29
CA ALA A 227 -5.02 10.76 -1.54
C ALA A 227 -3.57 10.55 -1.06
N PRO A 228 -3.28 9.52 -0.23
CA PRO A 228 -1.96 9.33 0.40
C PRO A 228 -0.84 9.01 -0.60
N GLY A 229 -1.19 8.63 -1.82
CA GLY A 229 -0.26 8.29 -2.89
C GLY A 229 0.06 9.44 -3.86
N LEU A 230 -0.48 10.65 -3.68
CA LEU A 230 -0.33 11.76 -4.64
C LEU A 230 1.13 12.16 -4.89
N ASN A 231 1.93 12.27 -3.83
CA ASN A 231 3.29 12.83 -3.88
C ASN A 231 4.37 11.75 -3.92
N ARG A 232 4.07 10.54 -4.44
CA ARG A 232 5.04 9.46 -4.53
C ARG A 232 4.98 8.73 -5.87
N SER A 233 6.02 7.94 -6.16
CA SER A 233 6.05 7.03 -7.30
C SER A 233 5.74 5.59 -6.89
N PHE A 234 5.35 4.78 -7.87
CA PHE A 234 5.04 3.36 -7.72
C PHE A 234 5.79 2.55 -8.77
N ALA A 235 6.10 1.27 -8.46
CA ALA A 235 6.79 0.40 -9.41
C ALA A 235 6.00 0.24 -10.72
N ALA A 236 4.69 0.04 -10.61
CA ALA A 236 3.81 -0.13 -11.75
C ALA A 236 3.66 1.10 -12.67
N MET A 237 4.16 2.28 -12.28
CA MET A 237 4.19 3.45 -13.17
C MET A 237 5.16 3.28 -14.35
N LYS A 238 6.11 2.36 -14.23
CA LYS A 238 7.11 2.06 -15.26
C LYS A 238 6.74 0.85 -16.11
N TRP A 239 5.58 0.24 -15.88
CA TRP A 239 5.16 -0.96 -16.59
C TRP A 239 4.46 -0.61 -17.91
N ASP A 240 4.96 -1.11 -19.02
CA ASP A 240 4.51 -0.74 -20.36
C ASP A 240 3.02 -0.99 -20.62
N TRP A 241 2.43 -2.00 -19.96
CA TRP A 241 1.02 -2.35 -20.13
C TRP A 241 0.06 -1.52 -19.24
N ILE A 242 0.59 -0.64 -18.38
CA ILE A 242 -0.20 0.38 -17.66
C ILE A 242 0.16 1.75 -18.22
N SER A 243 -0.74 2.34 -18.99
CA SER A 243 -0.44 3.56 -19.72
C SER A 243 -0.15 4.75 -18.80
N GLU A 244 0.85 5.56 -19.12
CA GLU A 244 1.17 6.80 -18.40
C GLU A 244 -0.03 7.78 -18.36
N PRO A 245 -0.83 7.96 -19.45
CA PRO A 245 -2.04 8.78 -19.38
C PRO A 245 -3.04 8.36 -18.30
N LEU A 246 -3.16 7.06 -18.01
CA LEU A 246 -4.04 6.56 -16.95
C LEU A 246 -3.58 7.04 -15.57
N TRP A 247 -2.26 7.00 -15.30
CA TRP A 247 -1.69 7.54 -14.07
C TRP A 247 -1.91 9.04 -13.94
N LYS A 248 -1.73 9.80 -15.03
CA LYS A 248 -1.96 11.25 -15.06
C LYS A 248 -3.43 11.60 -14.83
N GLU A 249 -4.35 10.87 -15.45
CA GLU A 249 -5.79 11.04 -15.29
C GLU A 249 -6.23 10.82 -13.84
N GLU A 250 -5.84 9.68 -13.23
CA GLU A 250 -6.25 9.34 -11.87
C GLU A 250 -5.62 10.27 -10.82
N ARG A 251 -4.36 10.70 -11.03
CA ARG A 251 -3.75 11.73 -10.18
C ARG A 251 -4.45 13.08 -10.28
N LYS A 252 -4.80 13.50 -11.50
CA LYS A 252 -5.54 14.75 -11.70
C LYS A 252 -6.90 14.70 -11.02
N LYS A 253 -7.64 13.59 -11.14
CA LYS A 253 -8.90 13.38 -10.41
C LYS A 253 -8.70 13.46 -8.91
N ALA A 254 -7.72 12.72 -8.38
CA ALA A 254 -7.43 12.71 -6.95
C ALA A 254 -7.05 14.10 -6.41
N PHE A 255 -6.36 14.91 -7.21
CA PHE A 255 -6.05 16.30 -6.86
C PHE A 255 -7.31 17.21 -6.89
N GLN A 256 -8.22 17.01 -7.84
CA GLN A 256 -9.48 17.75 -7.94
C GLN A 256 -10.48 17.39 -6.83
N GLU A 257 -10.36 16.22 -6.24
CA GLU A 257 -11.21 15.77 -5.14
C GLU A 257 -10.74 16.28 -3.76
N VAL A 258 -9.63 17.02 -3.70
CA VAL A 258 -9.14 17.60 -2.44
C VAL A 258 -10.09 18.70 -1.98
N ASP A 259 -10.55 18.57 -0.74
CA ASP A 259 -11.41 19.54 -0.08
C ASP A 259 -10.56 20.47 0.81
N TYR A 260 -10.40 21.71 0.36
CA TYR A 260 -9.68 22.74 1.12
C TYR A 260 -10.60 23.56 2.03
N ASP A 261 -11.91 23.36 1.93
CA ASP A 261 -12.89 24.13 2.68
C ASP A 261 -13.04 23.61 4.12
N GLY A 262 -13.28 24.52 5.02
CA GLY A 262 -13.59 24.24 6.42
C GLY A 262 -12.37 24.14 7.35
N GLU A 263 -12.58 24.60 8.57
CA GLU A 263 -11.61 24.50 9.67
C GLU A 263 -11.59 23.07 10.21
N LEU A 264 -10.41 22.51 10.37
CA LEU A 264 -10.24 21.19 11.00
C LEU A 264 -9.98 21.35 12.49
N LEU A 265 -10.82 20.73 13.33
CA LEU A 265 -10.65 20.72 14.77
C LEU A 265 -9.60 19.66 15.19
N ILE A 266 -8.34 19.91 14.84
CA ILE A 266 -7.21 19.00 15.14
C ILE A 266 -6.18 19.74 15.97
N LYS A 267 -5.76 19.15 17.13
CA LYS A 267 -4.73 19.71 18.00
C LYS A 267 -3.72 18.64 18.38
N GLY A 268 -2.44 19.03 18.38
CA GLY A 268 -1.33 18.20 18.79
C GLY A 268 -0.48 18.84 19.88
N PHE A 269 -0.05 18.03 20.81
CA PHE A 269 0.82 18.42 21.91
C PHE A 269 1.96 17.42 22.07
N ASP A 270 3.14 17.92 22.38
CA ASP A 270 4.27 17.10 22.81
C ASP A 270 5.11 17.87 23.82
N ILE A 271 5.77 17.15 24.72
CA ILE A 271 6.70 17.76 25.69
C ILE A 271 8.03 18.13 25.03
N ASP A 272 8.42 17.43 23.96
CA ASP A 272 9.62 17.72 23.18
C ASP A 272 9.30 18.72 22.07
N GLU A 273 9.81 19.94 22.20
CA GLU A 273 9.64 21.00 21.21
C GLU A 273 10.20 20.61 19.84
N ARG A 274 11.24 19.76 19.76
CA ARG A 274 11.80 19.26 18.50
C ARG A 274 10.82 18.33 17.77
N ALA A 275 10.05 17.55 18.54
CA ALA A 275 9.00 16.70 17.97
C ALA A 275 7.88 17.56 17.39
N VAL A 276 7.47 18.63 18.09
CA VAL A 276 6.46 19.58 17.57
C VAL A 276 6.94 20.30 16.32
N GLU A 277 8.22 20.69 16.25
CA GLU A 277 8.80 21.31 15.07
C GLU A 277 8.83 20.34 13.89
N ALA A 278 9.26 19.08 14.12
CA ALA A 278 9.20 18.01 13.11
C ALA A 278 7.75 17.75 12.63
N ALA A 279 6.77 17.79 13.54
CA ALA A 279 5.37 17.62 13.18
C ALA A 279 4.87 18.75 12.28
N ARG A 280 5.30 20.00 12.49
CA ARG A 280 4.95 21.14 11.62
C ARG A 280 5.55 20.99 10.22
N GLU A 281 6.87 20.71 10.14
CA GLU A 281 7.55 20.51 8.86
C GLU A 281 6.92 19.37 8.05
N ASN A 282 6.62 18.25 8.71
CA ASN A 282 5.95 17.11 8.07
C ASN A 282 4.52 17.44 7.63
N ALA A 283 3.78 18.27 8.39
CA ALA A 283 2.43 18.70 8.03
C ALA A 283 2.44 19.65 6.82
N GLU A 284 3.43 20.55 6.74
CA GLU A 284 3.63 21.42 5.58
C GLU A 284 3.91 20.60 4.33
N GLU A 285 4.82 19.62 4.39
CA GLU A 285 5.14 18.73 3.27
C GLU A 285 3.95 17.85 2.86
N ALA A 286 3.08 17.50 3.82
CA ALA A 286 1.84 16.76 3.53
C ALA A 286 0.74 17.64 2.89
N GLY A 287 0.93 18.96 2.76
CA GLY A 287 -0.05 19.91 2.28
C GLY A 287 -1.19 20.20 3.26
N VAL A 288 -0.94 20.02 4.56
CA VAL A 288 -1.88 20.28 5.65
C VAL A 288 -1.26 21.15 6.75
N GLY A 289 -0.27 21.96 6.42
CA GLY A 289 0.48 22.80 7.37
C GLY A 289 -0.34 23.90 8.03
N ASP A 290 -1.42 24.35 7.39
CA ASP A 290 -2.42 25.28 7.94
C ASP A 290 -3.28 24.62 9.04
N GLN A 291 -3.25 23.32 9.16
CA GLN A 291 -3.91 22.42 10.09
C GLN A 291 -2.93 21.29 10.44
N PRO A 292 -2.81 20.83 11.60
CA PRO A 292 -3.45 21.09 12.89
C PRO A 292 -2.76 22.21 13.70
N ALA A 293 -3.43 22.73 14.74
CA ALA A 293 -2.80 23.61 15.71
C ALA A 293 -1.81 22.80 16.58
N LEU A 294 -0.54 22.82 16.20
CA LEU A 294 0.54 22.12 16.90
C LEU A 294 1.18 23.04 17.95
N ARG A 295 1.17 22.62 19.19
CA ARG A 295 1.78 23.40 20.29
C ARG A 295 2.72 22.54 21.14
N GLY A 296 3.91 23.04 21.37
CA GLY A 296 4.74 22.57 22.47
C GLY A 296 4.12 23.02 23.78
N THR A 297 3.62 22.12 24.61
CA THR A 297 3.12 22.46 25.95
C THR A 297 3.34 21.32 26.91
N ASN A 298 3.86 21.70 28.08
CA ASN A 298 3.77 20.85 29.24
C ASN A 298 2.31 20.96 29.74
N TRP A 299 1.44 20.03 29.37
CA TRP A 299 0.02 20.02 29.76
C TRP A 299 -0.22 19.80 31.27
N ARG A 300 0.86 19.68 32.06
CA ARG A 300 0.82 19.65 33.53
C ARG A 300 0.70 21.04 34.19
N ARG A 301 0.43 22.09 33.39
CA ARG A 301 0.13 23.43 33.93
C ARG A 301 -1.29 23.84 33.58
#